data_f7e4ec4660c5d938e5e485a8a6498cf6
#
_entry.id   f7e4ec4660c5d938e5e485a8a6498cf6
#
_cell.length_a   1.000
_cell.length_b   1.000
_cell.length_c   1.000
_cell.angle_alpha   90.00
_cell.angle_beta   90.00
_cell.angle_gamma   90.00
#
_symmetry.space_group_name_H-M   'P 1'
#
loop_
_entity.id
_entity.type
_entity.pdbx_description
1 polymer ?
#
loop_
_entity_poly.entity_id
_entity_poly.type
_entity_poly.pdbx_seq_one_letter_code
_entity_poly.pdbx_strand_id
1 'polypeptide(L)'
;MNRFPFDVPGQGKKENYTIIVTTLLCIALMIAFLLAGCIKEGASGKTVIHFVTWKPNIPGVMEEIIQIFETENPAIKIRRETGPHSSTAFHDLLTQKLKNKSEDVDVFLMDVIWPPEFAAAGWALPLNDLFPPPEQEKFMSSTILANTFKDNIYGVPLFIDSGVFYYRKDLLDKYQLPVPGTWQQMVDNAEWIVHEESKTNGELYGFSGQFKQYEGLVCNMQEYILSNGGSVADAENGTSGLGDAPAVEAVRFVRENIIGKAAPAGVLTYQEPESLDLFVQGKALFHRNWPYAWQISNDPEKSKVVGKVGIAKLPHFKGQESYSTLGGWQVGISNYSKNKEAAWTFVQFLTSGRVQKILALKAGRAPARKGLYEDAEILASYPHFRDMHEVFLTAYPRPGTPLYPAVSNVLQRYFSRAISSPDINLEKEAKGAAEEIEKILAMEKGGK
;
A
#
# COMPACT_ATOMS: atom_id res chain seq x y z
N MET A 1 45.76 96.97 52.53
CA MET A 1 46.37 96.87 51.20
C MET A 1 45.72 95.70 50.47
N ASN A 2 45.04 96.06 49.41
CA ASN A 2 44.21 95.13 48.64
C ASN A 2 44.98 94.15 47.76
N ARG A 3 44.42 92.91 47.57
CA ARG A 3 44.49 92.20 46.26
C ARG A 3 43.28 91.29 46.14
N PHE A 4 42.53 91.45 45.05
CA PHE A 4 41.48 90.62 44.58
C PHE A 4 42.05 89.36 43.89
N PRO A 5 41.37 88.24 43.93
CA PRO A 5 41.63 87.17 42.95
C PRO A 5 40.53 87.10 41.89
N PHE A 6 40.96 86.92 40.62
CA PHE A 6 40.16 86.70 39.43
C PHE A 6 39.56 85.26 39.45
N ASP A 7 38.29 85.23 39.23
CA ASP A 7 37.54 83.98 39.02
C ASP A 7 37.62 83.59 37.51
N VAL A 8 37.94 82.31 37.17
CA VAL A 8 37.98 81.79 35.80
C VAL A 8 36.79 80.88 35.62
N PRO A 9 35.77 81.25 34.83
CA PRO A 9 34.66 80.29 34.52
C PRO A 9 34.98 79.53 33.26
N GLY A 10 35.01 78.21 33.32
CA GLY A 10 35.10 77.44 32.10
C GLY A 10 35.28 75.89 32.14
N GLN A 11 35.32 75.23 33.28
CA GLN A 11 35.50 73.81 33.30
C GLN A 11 34.25 72.94 33.51
N GLY A 12 33.15 73.40 34.05
CA GLY A 12 31.96 72.60 34.36
C GLY A 12 31.06 72.25 33.16
N LYS A 13 31.19 72.91 32.00
CA LYS A 13 30.36 72.56 30.84
C LYS A 13 30.87 71.44 29.95
N LYS A 14 32.16 71.17 29.91
CA LYS A 14 32.75 70.11 29.08
C LYS A 14 32.55 68.70 29.68
N GLU A 15 32.58 68.54 30.99
CA GLU A 15 32.35 67.25 31.64
C GLU A 15 30.91 66.76 31.50
N ASN A 16 29.94 67.68 31.61
CA ASN A 16 28.52 67.31 31.42
C ASN A 16 28.20 66.89 29.98
N TYR A 17 28.83 67.47 28.97
CA TYR A 17 28.67 67.05 27.57
C TYR A 17 29.27 65.66 27.31
N THR A 18 30.42 65.37 27.87
CA THR A 18 31.08 64.06 27.71
C THR A 18 30.26 62.97 28.38
N ILE A 19 29.69 63.20 29.56
CA ILE A 19 28.82 62.25 30.27
C ILE A 19 27.52 61.98 29.49
N ILE A 20 26.89 63.01 28.94
CA ILE A 20 25.65 62.90 28.14
C ILE A 20 25.92 62.10 26.84
N VAL A 21 27.02 62.37 26.15
CA VAL A 21 27.38 61.69 24.90
C VAL A 21 27.73 60.23 25.16
N THR A 22 28.47 59.89 26.25
CA THR A 22 28.76 58.52 26.62
C THR A 22 27.51 57.75 27.06
N THR A 23 26.59 58.40 27.78
CA THR A 23 25.32 57.75 28.17
C THR A 23 24.42 57.50 26.97
N LEU A 24 24.31 58.42 26.03
CA LEU A 24 23.57 58.20 24.77
C LEU A 24 24.20 57.12 23.88
N LEU A 25 25.53 57.04 23.84
CA LEU A 25 26.24 55.96 23.13
C LEU A 25 26.00 54.60 23.75
N CYS A 26 26.02 54.54 25.10
CA CYS A 26 25.70 53.30 25.84
C CYS A 26 24.24 52.87 25.65
N ILE A 27 23.29 53.80 25.63
CA ILE A 27 21.87 53.52 25.35
C ILE A 27 21.69 53.05 23.90
N ALA A 28 22.35 53.70 22.94
CA ALA A 28 22.31 53.29 21.54
C ALA A 28 22.92 51.91 21.32
N LEU A 29 24.02 51.58 22.00
CA LEU A 29 24.61 50.24 21.99
C LEU A 29 23.72 49.17 22.67
N MET A 30 23.02 49.53 23.74
CA MET A 30 22.09 48.65 24.41
C MET A 30 20.86 48.38 23.55
N ILE A 31 20.33 49.42 22.86
CA ILE A 31 19.23 49.29 21.89
C ILE A 31 19.68 48.45 20.68
N ALA A 32 20.89 48.67 20.17
CA ALA A 32 21.46 47.83 19.10
C ALA A 32 21.62 46.35 19.52
N PHE A 33 22.03 46.10 20.77
CA PHE A 33 22.09 44.75 21.33
C PHE A 33 20.71 44.13 21.55
N LEU A 34 19.72 44.90 21.97
CA LEU A 34 18.33 44.44 22.09
C LEU A 34 17.69 44.21 20.71
N LEU A 35 18.00 45.01 19.70
CA LEU A 35 17.55 44.79 18.33
C LEU A 35 18.28 43.62 17.64
N ALA A 36 19.56 43.41 17.95
CA ALA A 36 20.30 42.22 17.48
C ALA A 36 19.84 40.94 18.17
N GLY A 37 19.40 41.00 19.44
CA GLY A 37 18.80 39.86 20.16
C GLY A 37 17.37 39.54 19.73
N CYS A 38 16.70 40.41 18.94
CA CYS A 38 15.38 40.12 18.35
C CYS A 38 15.41 39.63 16.92
N ILE A 39 16.59 39.53 16.29
CA ILE A 39 16.75 38.64 15.16
C ILE A 39 16.75 37.21 15.77
N LYS A 40 15.55 36.60 15.94
CA LYS A 40 15.45 35.17 16.03
C LYS A 40 16.28 34.65 14.86
N GLU A 41 17.46 34.08 15.11
CA GLU A 41 18.04 33.12 14.23
C GLU A 41 16.91 32.14 13.96
N GLY A 42 16.33 32.21 12.77
CA GLY A 42 15.40 31.22 12.33
C GLY A 42 16.11 29.90 12.55
N ALA A 43 15.54 29.06 13.41
CA ALA A 43 16.11 27.78 13.74
C ALA A 43 16.50 27.13 12.41
N SER A 44 17.81 27.04 12.15
CA SER A 44 18.41 26.46 10.93
C SER A 44 18.22 24.93 10.93
N GLY A 45 17.16 24.45 11.56
CA GLY A 45 16.76 23.05 11.61
C GLY A 45 15.81 22.72 10.46
N LYS A 46 16.14 21.67 9.72
CA LYS A 46 15.22 21.13 8.69
C LYS A 46 13.91 20.69 9.36
N THR A 47 12.77 20.93 8.67
CA THR A 47 11.50 20.33 9.06
C THR A 47 11.59 18.82 8.88
N VAL A 48 11.39 18.05 9.93
CA VAL A 48 11.42 16.59 9.88
C VAL A 48 10.02 16.07 9.66
N ILE A 49 9.84 15.25 8.62
CA ILE A 49 8.61 14.53 8.31
C ILE A 49 8.82 13.05 8.63
N HIS A 50 8.02 12.51 9.52
CA HIS A 50 8.00 11.09 9.88
C HIS A 50 7.11 10.33 8.91
N PHE A 51 7.72 9.44 8.12
CA PHE A 51 7.06 8.64 7.09
C PHE A 51 7.03 7.16 7.47
N VAL A 52 5.84 6.62 7.75
CA VAL A 52 5.64 5.23 8.16
C VAL A 52 5.23 4.38 6.97
N THR A 53 6.00 3.33 6.68
CA THR A 53 5.80 2.42 5.54
C THR A 53 5.84 0.96 5.97
N TRP A 54 5.22 0.06 5.20
CA TRP A 54 5.47 -1.37 5.31
C TRP A 54 6.85 -1.75 4.73
N LYS A 55 7.33 -2.96 5.07
CA LYS A 55 8.58 -3.49 4.51
C LYS A 55 8.38 -3.87 3.05
N PRO A 56 9.06 -3.20 2.08
CA PRO A 56 8.85 -3.44 0.65
C PRO A 56 9.46 -4.78 0.19
N ASN A 57 8.89 -5.36 -0.87
CA ASN A 57 9.40 -6.56 -1.51
C ASN A 57 10.73 -6.31 -2.26
N ILE A 58 10.91 -5.08 -2.77
CA ILE A 58 12.13 -4.64 -3.44
C ILE A 58 12.72 -3.49 -2.63
N PRO A 59 13.83 -3.71 -1.91
CA PRO A 59 14.47 -2.69 -1.08
C PRO A 59 15.22 -1.65 -1.93
N GLY A 60 15.53 -0.50 -1.33
CA GLY A 60 16.41 0.54 -1.90
C GLY A 60 15.69 1.58 -2.75
N VAL A 61 14.58 1.23 -3.42
CA VAL A 61 13.88 2.16 -4.32
C VAL A 61 13.25 3.34 -3.58
N MET A 62 12.66 3.10 -2.41
CA MET A 62 12.07 4.18 -1.61
C MET A 62 13.14 5.11 -1.01
N GLU A 63 14.28 4.57 -0.63
CA GLU A 63 15.44 5.33 -0.16
C GLU A 63 15.96 6.29 -1.26
N GLU A 64 16.05 5.81 -2.49
CA GLU A 64 16.41 6.63 -3.65
C GLU A 64 15.40 7.76 -3.88
N ILE A 65 14.11 7.45 -3.84
CA ILE A 65 13.03 8.44 -4.00
C ILE A 65 13.11 9.51 -2.91
N ILE A 66 13.34 9.12 -1.66
CA ILE A 66 13.51 10.05 -0.54
C ILE A 66 14.74 10.93 -0.75
N GLN A 67 15.85 10.37 -1.22
CA GLN A 67 17.07 11.13 -1.49
C GLN A 67 16.85 12.20 -2.58
N ILE A 68 16.13 11.86 -3.66
CA ILE A 68 15.75 12.82 -4.71
C ILE A 68 14.92 13.96 -4.10
N PHE A 69 13.89 13.62 -3.31
CA PHE A 69 13.04 14.61 -2.64
C PHE A 69 13.84 15.57 -1.76
N GLU A 70 14.71 15.05 -0.91
CA GLU A 70 15.53 15.86 0.01
C GLU A 70 16.55 16.74 -0.71
N THR A 71 17.00 16.33 -1.89
CA THR A 71 17.87 17.14 -2.74
C THR A 71 17.11 18.33 -3.34
N GLU A 72 15.87 18.11 -3.76
CA GLU A 72 15.01 19.13 -4.33
C GLU A 72 14.35 20.02 -3.26
N ASN A 73 14.24 19.54 -2.01
CA ASN A 73 13.62 20.23 -0.88
C ASN A 73 14.56 20.27 0.34
N PRO A 74 15.69 21.01 0.29
CA PRO A 74 16.75 20.93 1.31
C PRO A 74 16.32 21.38 2.71
N ALA A 75 15.19 22.07 2.83
CA ALA A 75 14.60 22.48 4.11
C ALA A 75 13.78 21.37 4.79
N ILE A 76 13.48 20.25 4.08
CA ILE A 76 12.72 19.14 4.62
C ILE A 76 13.61 17.89 4.72
N LYS A 77 13.48 17.15 5.82
CA LYS A 77 14.13 15.84 6.03
C LYS A 77 13.07 14.78 6.24
N ILE A 78 13.18 13.65 5.53
CA ILE A 78 12.28 12.52 5.71
C ILE A 78 12.93 11.50 6.65
N ARG A 79 12.23 11.18 7.73
CA ARG A 79 12.58 10.09 8.65
C ARG A 79 11.64 8.92 8.41
N ARG A 80 12.10 7.94 7.65
CA ARG A 80 11.32 6.75 7.34
C ARG A 80 11.38 5.72 8.47
N GLU A 81 10.21 5.22 8.87
CA GLU A 81 10.06 4.02 9.69
C GLU A 81 9.49 2.89 8.82
N THR A 82 10.12 1.73 8.88
CA THR A 82 9.69 0.54 8.13
C THR A 82 9.06 -0.46 9.07
N GLY A 83 7.78 -0.70 8.93
CA GLY A 83 6.99 -1.66 9.69
C GLY A 83 7.07 -3.09 9.14
N PRO A 84 6.19 -4.00 9.63
CA PRO A 84 6.13 -5.38 9.18
C PRO A 84 5.83 -5.52 7.68
N HIS A 85 6.16 -6.71 7.11
CA HIS A 85 5.82 -7.05 5.72
C HIS A 85 4.33 -7.35 5.56
N SER A 86 3.74 -8.08 6.52
CA SER A 86 2.31 -8.41 6.52
C SER A 86 1.47 -7.13 6.64
N SER A 87 0.51 -6.96 5.71
CA SER A 87 -0.44 -5.83 5.74
C SER A 87 -1.24 -5.80 7.05
N THR A 88 -1.70 -6.94 7.55
CA THR A 88 -2.40 -7.04 8.84
C THR A 88 -1.54 -6.53 10.00
N ALA A 89 -0.30 -7.03 10.12
CA ALA A 89 0.59 -6.59 11.20
C ALA A 89 1.03 -5.11 11.04
N PHE A 90 1.13 -4.61 9.82
CA PHE A 90 1.40 -3.20 9.56
C PHE A 90 0.21 -2.31 9.92
N HIS A 91 -1.01 -2.76 9.64
CA HIS A 91 -2.24 -2.09 10.08
C HIS A 91 -2.28 -1.94 11.60
N ASP A 92 -1.99 -3.02 12.34
CA ASP A 92 -1.98 -3.01 13.81
C ASP A 92 -0.94 -2.02 14.37
N LEU A 93 0.27 -2.01 13.79
CA LEU A 93 1.32 -1.05 14.17
C LEU A 93 0.86 0.40 13.95
N LEU A 94 0.35 0.71 12.76
CA LEU A 94 -0.01 2.06 12.36
C LEU A 94 -1.22 2.56 13.16
N THR A 95 -2.25 1.73 13.32
CA THR A 95 -3.44 2.09 14.11
C THR A 95 -3.10 2.32 15.57
N GLN A 96 -2.19 1.52 16.16
CA GLN A 96 -1.70 1.77 17.53
C GLN A 96 -1.04 3.15 17.66
N LYS A 97 -0.19 3.52 16.70
CA LYS A 97 0.44 4.86 16.68
C LYS A 97 -0.60 5.97 16.56
N LEU A 98 -1.54 5.85 15.63
CA LEU A 98 -2.57 6.85 15.39
C LEU A 98 -3.58 6.99 16.53
N LYS A 99 -3.99 5.88 17.17
CA LYS A 99 -4.79 5.88 18.41
C LYS A 99 -4.12 6.68 19.53
N ASN A 100 -2.81 6.54 19.66
CA ASN A 100 -2.01 7.26 20.65
C ASN A 100 -1.66 8.69 20.23
N LYS A 101 -2.14 9.15 19.06
CA LYS A 101 -1.82 10.48 18.49
C LYS A 101 -0.32 10.73 18.42
N SER A 102 0.46 9.71 18.04
CA SER A 102 1.91 9.78 18.02
C SER A 102 2.40 10.91 17.12
N GLU A 103 3.35 11.70 17.60
CA GLU A 103 4.03 12.73 16.83
C GLU A 103 5.02 12.15 15.80
N ASP A 104 5.32 10.83 15.89
CA ASP A 104 6.18 10.11 14.94
C ASP A 104 5.43 9.60 13.69
N VAL A 105 4.29 10.21 13.36
CA VAL A 105 3.52 9.89 12.16
C VAL A 105 3.01 11.18 11.52
N ASP A 106 3.68 11.65 10.47
CA ASP A 106 3.20 12.75 9.64
C ASP A 106 2.54 12.23 8.36
N VAL A 107 3.25 11.33 7.66
CA VAL A 107 2.82 10.68 6.41
C VAL A 107 2.89 9.18 6.59
N PHE A 108 1.93 8.47 6.03
CA PHE A 108 1.90 7.02 6.12
C PHE A 108 1.34 6.38 4.85
N LEU A 109 1.74 5.14 4.60
CA LEU A 109 1.11 4.31 3.57
C LEU A 109 -0.13 3.62 4.14
N MET A 110 -1.20 3.58 3.33
CA MET A 110 -2.44 2.85 3.61
C MET A 110 -2.67 1.79 2.54
N ASP A 111 -3.12 0.61 2.93
CA ASP A 111 -3.74 -0.33 1.99
C ASP A 111 -5.05 0.27 1.45
N VAL A 112 -5.43 -0.10 0.24
CA VAL A 112 -6.62 0.41 -0.48
C VAL A 112 -7.93 0.28 0.31
N ILE A 113 -7.97 -0.58 1.33
CA ILE A 113 -9.16 -0.84 2.16
C ILE A 113 -9.22 -0.04 3.47
N TRP A 114 -8.15 0.67 3.86
CA TRP A 114 -8.12 1.36 5.16
C TRP A 114 -8.70 2.78 5.18
N PRO A 115 -8.83 3.52 4.07
CA PRO A 115 -9.32 4.89 4.10
C PRO A 115 -10.66 5.08 4.83
N PRO A 116 -11.68 4.22 4.68
CA PRO A 116 -12.94 4.37 5.44
C PRO A 116 -12.77 4.29 6.96
N GLU A 117 -11.94 3.35 7.46
CA GLU A 117 -11.64 3.22 8.89
C GLU A 117 -10.88 4.45 9.40
N PHE A 118 -9.82 4.85 8.68
CA PHE A 118 -8.95 5.95 9.10
C PHE A 118 -9.67 7.30 9.07
N ALA A 119 -10.59 7.46 8.13
CA ALA A 119 -11.51 8.59 8.06
C ALA A 119 -12.49 8.61 9.23
N ALA A 120 -13.18 7.51 9.48
CA ALA A 120 -14.18 7.40 10.55
C ALA A 120 -13.55 7.59 11.93
N ALA A 121 -12.33 7.10 12.13
CA ALA A 121 -11.56 7.27 13.37
C ALA A 121 -10.93 8.67 13.51
N GLY A 122 -10.98 9.53 12.48
CA GLY A 122 -10.37 10.85 12.47
C GLY A 122 -8.83 10.83 12.47
N TRP A 123 -8.23 9.75 11.97
CA TRP A 123 -6.77 9.57 11.92
C TRP A 123 -6.13 10.18 10.68
N ALA A 124 -6.80 10.05 9.53
CA ALA A 124 -6.34 10.65 8.28
C ALA A 124 -6.91 12.05 8.09
N LEU A 125 -6.09 12.96 7.55
CA LEU A 125 -6.48 14.30 7.16
C LEU A 125 -7.34 14.26 5.89
N PRO A 126 -8.52 14.91 5.84
CA PRO A 126 -9.24 15.12 4.58
C PRO A 126 -8.41 15.98 3.62
N LEU A 127 -8.33 15.56 2.36
CA LEU A 127 -7.44 16.17 1.35
C LEU A 127 -8.18 16.93 0.26
N ASN A 128 -9.49 17.18 0.37
CA ASN A 128 -10.31 17.81 -0.68
C ASN A 128 -9.73 19.15 -1.16
N ASP A 129 -9.30 20.00 -0.23
CA ASP A 129 -8.71 21.31 -0.55
C ASP A 129 -7.30 21.22 -1.15
N LEU A 130 -6.59 20.14 -0.88
CA LEU A 130 -5.21 19.90 -1.29
C LEU A 130 -5.13 19.09 -2.58
N PHE A 131 -6.10 18.18 -2.81
CA PHE A 131 -6.16 17.24 -3.93
C PHE A 131 -7.49 17.44 -4.69
N PRO A 132 -7.60 18.50 -5.52
CA PRO A 132 -8.85 18.89 -6.18
C PRO A 132 -9.20 17.94 -7.34
N PRO A 133 -10.49 17.89 -7.79
CA PRO A 133 -10.97 16.98 -8.83
C PRO A 133 -10.13 16.93 -10.12
N PRO A 134 -9.61 18.04 -10.69
CA PRO A 134 -8.78 17.97 -11.90
C PRO A 134 -7.46 17.21 -11.71
N GLU A 135 -6.93 17.15 -10.47
CA GLU A 135 -5.75 16.32 -10.18
C GLU A 135 -6.15 14.87 -9.97
N GLN A 136 -7.32 14.61 -9.33
CA GLN A 136 -7.86 13.27 -9.12
C GLN A 136 -8.16 12.56 -10.45
N GLU A 137 -8.65 13.27 -11.47
CA GLU A 137 -8.96 12.74 -12.81
C GLU A 137 -7.75 12.09 -13.51
N LYS A 138 -6.54 12.44 -13.13
CA LYS A 138 -5.30 11.84 -13.67
C LYS A 138 -5.07 10.41 -13.18
N PHE A 139 -5.79 9.97 -12.15
CA PHE A 139 -5.65 8.65 -11.54
C PHE A 139 -6.75 7.69 -12.00
N MET A 140 -6.52 6.38 -11.81
CA MET A 140 -7.53 5.34 -12.01
C MET A 140 -8.73 5.60 -11.09
N SER A 141 -9.94 5.59 -11.65
CA SER A 141 -11.17 5.92 -10.91
C SER A 141 -11.42 5.00 -9.72
N SER A 142 -11.10 3.70 -9.85
CA SER A 142 -11.19 2.73 -8.75
C SER A 142 -10.32 3.11 -7.55
N THR A 143 -9.12 3.67 -7.79
CA THR A 143 -8.24 4.11 -6.70
C THR A 143 -8.72 5.38 -6.03
N ILE A 144 -9.34 6.30 -6.76
CA ILE A 144 -9.97 7.51 -6.19
C ILE A 144 -11.17 7.12 -5.33
N LEU A 145 -12.05 6.23 -5.86
CA LEU A 145 -13.20 5.75 -5.11
C LEU A 145 -12.79 5.07 -3.80
N ALA A 146 -11.77 4.22 -3.83
CA ALA A 146 -11.26 3.53 -2.64
C ALA A 146 -10.69 4.48 -1.57
N ASN A 147 -10.23 5.69 -1.97
CA ASN A 147 -9.74 6.72 -1.06
C ASN A 147 -10.82 7.69 -0.57
N THR A 148 -12.05 7.55 -1.08
CA THR A 148 -13.16 8.44 -0.76
C THR A 148 -14.07 7.80 0.29
N PHE A 149 -14.38 8.56 1.34
CA PHE A 149 -15.35 8.18 2.36
C PHE A 149 -16.21 9.40 2.74
N LYS A 150 -17.55 9.27 2.67
CA LYS A 150 -18.52 10.36 2.94
C LYS A 150 -18.13 11.67 2.24
N ASP A 151 -17.95 11.61 0.92
CA ASP A 151 -17.61 12.74 0.02
C ASP A 151 -16.23 13.39 0.26
N ASN A 152 -15.41 12.86 1.16
CA ASN A 152 -14.06 13.34 1.38
C ASN A 152 -13.03 12.31 0.94
N ILE A 153 -11.91 12.80 0.37
CA ILE A 153 -10.77 11.97 -0.01
C ILE A 153 -9.70 12.02 1.08
N TYR A 154 -9.17 10.86 1.47
CA TYR A 154 -8.25 10.71 2.61
C TYR A 154 -6.87 10.17 2.24
N GLY A 155 -6.64 9.89 0.98
CA GLY A 155 -5.35 9.43 0.50
C GLY A 155 -5.13 9.77 -0.97
N VAL A 156 -3.88 9.84 -1.39
CA VAL A 156 -3.48 9.99 -2.79
C VAL A 156 -2.92 8.65 -3.27
N PRO A 157 -3.43 8.09 -4.38
CA PRO A 157 -2.97 6.79 -4.86
C PRO A 157 -1.48 6.80 -5.23
N LEU A 158 -0.71 5.85 -4.68
CA LEU A 158 0.72 5.70 -4.98
C LEU A 158 0.93 4.71 -6.14
N PHE A 159 0.30 3.56 -6.06
CA PHE A 159 0.26 2.56 -7.12
C PHE A 159 -1.00 1.71 -6.98
N ILE A 160 -1.41 1.06 -8.06
CA ILE A 160 -2.51 0.09 -8.09
C ILE A 160 -1.94 -1.32 -8.15
N ASP A 161 -2.59 -2.25 -7.48
CA ASP A 161 -2.34 -3.68 -7.61
C ASP A 161 -3.65 -4.41 -7.96
N SER A 162 -3.49 -5.58 -8.56
CA SER A 162 -4.56 -6.53 -8.80
C SER A 162 -3.97 -7.94 -8.77
N GLY A 163 -4.72 -8.93 -8.33
CA GLY A 163 -4.29 -10.31 -8.44
C GLY A 163 -4.08 -10.71 -9.90
N VAL A 164 -2.93 -11.29 -10.23
CA VAL A 164 -2.61 -11.73 -11.58
C VAL A 164 -2.10 -13.17 -11.58
N PHE A 165 -2.29 -13.84 -12.71
CA PHE A 165 -1.91 -15.21 -12.92
C PHE A 165 -0.58 -15.30 -13.67
N TYR A 166 0.44 -15.88 -13.02
CA TYR A 166 1.74 -16.17 -13.60
C TYR A 166 1.82 -17.63 -13.98
N TYR A 167 2.49 -17.94 -15.10
CA TYR A 167 2.65 -19.31 -15.56
C TYR A 167 4.01 -19.54 -16.19
N ARG A 168 4.48 -20.77 -16.14
CA ARG A 168 5.69 -21.25 -16.81
C ARG A 168 5.38 -21.45 -18.30
N LYS A 169 5.62 -20.40 -19.08
CA LYS A 169 5.40 -20.42 -20.53
C LYS A 169 6.17 -21.55 -21.22
N ASP A 170 7.44 -21.71 -20.86
CA ASP A 170 8.30 -22.77 -21.39
C ASP A 170 7.73 -24.19 -21.18
N LEU A 171 7.05 -24.45 -20.06
CA LEU A 171 6.42 -25.75 -19.80
C LEU A 171 5.10 -25.90 -20.57
N LEU A 172 4.27 -24.88 -20.64
CA LEU A 172 3.06 -24.92 -21.48
C LEU A 172 3.43 -25.13 -22.96
N ASP A 173 4.42 -24.40 -23.47
CA ASP A 173 4.92 -24.55 -24.85
C ASP A 173 5.48 -25.97 -25.10
N LYS A 174 6.27 -26.52 -24.15
CA LYS A 174 6.83 -27.87 -24.23
C LYS A 174 5.75 -28.95 -24.40
N TYR A 175 4.66 -28.81 -23.69
CA TYR A 175 3.55 -29.76 -23.73
C TYR A 175 2.40 -29.36 -24.65
N GLN A 176 2.54 -28.27 -25.41
CA GLN A 176 1.56 -27.74 -26.37
C GLN A 176 0.18 -27.49 -25.73
N LEU A 177 0.18 -27.01 -24.47
CA LEU A 177 -1.03 -26.67 -23.75
C LEU A 177 -1.28 -25.15 -23.76
N PRO A 178 -2.54 -24.72 -23.93
CA PRO A 178 -2.88 -23.33 -23.83
C PRO A 178 -2.79 -22.83 -22.37
N VAL A 179 -2.70 -21.51 -22.21
CA VAL A 179 -2.88 -20.87 -20.91
C VAL A 179 -4.28 -21.20 -20.39
N PRO A 180 -4.44 -21.77 -19.17
CA PRO A 180 -5.75 -22.17 -18.68
C PRO A 180 -6.66 -20.95 -18.43
N GLY A 181 -7.86 -20.97 -19.01
CA GLY A 181 -8.90 -19.97 -18.80
C GLY A 181 -9.78 -20.29 -17.59
N THR A 182 -9.84 -21.56 -17.17
CA THR A 182 -10.62 -21.96 -16.00
C THR A 182 -9.76 -22.59 -14.91
N TRP A 183 -10.23 -22.51 -13.65
CA TRP A 183 -9.57 -23.14 -12.52
C TRP A 183 -9.45 -24.66 -12.69
N GLN A 184 -10.46 -25.30 -13.30
CA GLN A 184 -10.38 -26.74 -13.58
C GLN A 184 -9.30 -27.05 -14.62
N GLN A 185 -9.21 -26.29 -15.71
CA GLN A 185 -8.13 -26.47 -16.70
C GLN A 185 -6.76 -26.24 -16.09
N MET A 186 -6.63 -25.30 -15.14
CA MET A 186 -5.38 -25.07 -14.42
C MET A 186 -4.98 -26.29 -13.60
N VAL A 187 -5.92 -26.91 -12.88
CA VAL A 187 -5.68 -28.13 -12.10
C VAL A 187 -5.32 -29.30 -13.03
N ASP A 188 -6.09 -29.51 -14.11
CA ASP A 188 -5.86 -30.61 -15.06
C ASP A 188 -4.48 -30.49 -15.72
N ASN A 189 -4.12 -29.29 -16.20
CA ASN A 189 -2.79 -29.01 -16.77
C ASN A 189 -1.68 -29.22 -15.73
N ALA A 190 -1.91 -28.80 -14.48
CA ALA A 190 -0.96 -28.94 -13.40
C ALA A 190 -0.70 -30.42 -13.08
N GLU A 191 -1.74 -31.23 -12.91
CA GLU A 191 -1.62 -32.69 -12.63
C GLU A 191 -0.82 -33.38 -13.74
N TRP A 192 -1.15 -33.09 -14.99
CA TRP A 192 -0.49 -33.69 -16.13
C TRP A 192 0.98 -33.28 -16.25
N ILE A 193 1.29 -31.97 -16.23
CA ILE A 193 2.69 -31.51 -16.38
C ILE A 193 3.54 -31.97 -15.21
N VAL A 194 3.04 -31.86 -13.97
CA VAL A 194 3.77 -32.30 -12.78
C VAL A 194 4.09 -33.78 -12.86
N HIS A 195 3.13 -34.63 -13.32
CA HIS A 195 3.35 -36.05 -13.54
C HIS A 195 4.46 -36.30 -14.59
N GLU A 196 4.42 -35.62 -15.73
CA GLU A 196 5.43 -35.79 -16.78
C GLU A 196 6.83 -35.30 -16.34
N GLU A 197 6.92 -34.12 -15.68
CA GLU A 197 8.19 -33.59 -15.19
C GLU A 197 8.78 -34.42 -14.05
N SER A 198 7.96 -35.07 -13.22
CA SER A 198 8.44 -35.97 -12.15
C SER A 198 9.29 -37.11 -12.64
N LYS A 199 9.15 -37.52 -13.92
CA LYS A 199 9.94 -38.60 -14.54
C LYS A 199 11.39 -38.19 -14.78
N THR A 200 11.70 -36.91 -14.83
CA THR A 200 13.00 -36.38 -15.26
C THR A 200 13.64 -35.35 -14.36
N ASN A 201 12.88 -34.50 -13.69
CA ASN A 201 13.35 -33.22 -13.15
C ASN A 201 13.11 -32.93 -11.67
N GLY A 202 12.61 -33.87 -10.87
CA GLY A 202 12.48 -33.64 -9.43
C GLY A 202 11.22 -32.88 -9.03
N GLU A 203 11.33 -32.05 -8.02
CA GLU A 203 10.21 -31.41 -7.32
C GLU A 203 9.59 -30.25 -8.12
N LEU A 204 8.37 -30.44 -8.65
CA LEU A 204 7.53 -29.43 -9.27
C LEU A 204 6.12 -29.52 -8.68
N TYR A 205 5.56 -28.38 -8.28
CA TYR A 205 4.18 -28.25 -7.85
C TYR A 205 3.36 -27.54 -8.93
N GLY A 206 2.06 -27.84 -8.97
CA GLY A 206 1.15 -27.26 -9.95
C GLY A 206 0.86 -25.78 -9.69
N PHE A 207 0.73 -25.40 -8.41
CA PHE A 207 0.30 -24.03 -8.05
C PHE A 207 1.02 -23.49 -6.81
N SER A 208 1.17 -22.15 -6.77
CA SER A 208 1.66 -21.38 -5.64
C SER A 208 0.82 -20.12 -5.46
N GLY A 209 0.47 -19.79 -4.20
CA GLY A 209 -0.33 -18.62 -3.84
C GLY A 209 -0.25 -18.31 -2.35
N GLN A 210 -1.01 -17.33 -1.88
CA GLN A 210 -1.02 -16.83 -0.51
C GLN A 210 -2.19 -17.43 0.27
N PHE A 211 -1.93 -18.46 1.11
CA PHE A 211 -2.97 -19.18 1.86
C PHE A 211 -2.75 -19.18 3.40
N LYS A 212 -1.74 -18.47 3.90
CA LYS A 212 -1.61 -18.22 5.34
C LYS A 212 -2.79 -17.39 5.83
N GLN A 213 -3.17 -17.53 7.09
CA GLN A 213 -4.22 -16.71 7.72
C GLN A 213 -3.74 -15.25 7.89
N TYR A 214 -4.10 -14.38 6.96
CA TYR A 214 -3.89 -12.93 6.92
C TYR A 214 -4.70 -12.33 5.77
N GLU A 215 -4.61 -11.00 5.52
CA GLU A 215 -5.39 -10.31 4.48
C GLU A 215 -5.20 -10.88 3.07
N GLY A 216 -4.00 -11.36 2.71
CA GLY A 216 -3.75 -11.97 1.40
C GLY A 216 -4.58 -13.23 1.15
N LEU A 217 -4.91 -14.01 2.19
CA LEU A 217 -5.85 -15.12 2.07
C LEU A 217 -7.26 -14.62 1.68
N VAL A 218 -7.71 -13.51 2.27
CA VAL A 218 -9.02 -12.91 1.94
C VAL A 218 -9.04 -12.51 0.46
N CYS A 219 -7.97 -11.88 -0.03
CA CYS A 219 -7.84 -11.50 -1.43
C CYS A 219 -7.96 -12.71 -2.37
N ASN A 220 -7.18 -13.77 -2.09
CA ASN A 220 -7.20 -14.98 -2.93
C ASN A 220 -8.57 -15.66 -2.90
N MET A 221 -9.17 -15.83 -1.74
CA MET A 221 -10.47 -16.49 -1.62
C MET A 221 -11.60 -15.68 -2.26
N GLN A 222 -11.54 -14.34 -2.19
CA GLN A 222 -12.47 -13.48 -2.91
C GLN A 222 -12.41 -13.72 -4.42
N GLU A 223 -11.23 -13.89 -5.00
CA GLU A 223 -11.03 -14.16 -6.42
C GLU A 223 -11.70 -15.47 -6.86
N TYR A 224 -11.55 -16.54 -6.06
CA TYR A 224 -12.26 -17.81 -6.32
C TYR A 224 -13.78 -17.67 -6.19
N ILE A 225 -14.26 -17.01 -5.14
CA ILE A 225 -15.70 -16.85 -4.88
C ILE A 225 -16.37 -16.03 -5.98
N LEU A 226 -15.82 -14.86 -6.32
CA LEU A 226 -16.39 -13.98 -7.35
C LEU A 226 -16.35 -14.65 -8.72
N SER A 227 -15.24 -15.33 -9.05
CA SER A 227 -15.13 -16.06 -10.32
C SER A 227 -15.98 -17.34 -10.40
N ASN A 228 -16.73 -17.68 -9.35
CA ASN A 228 -17.80 -18.67 -9.35
C ASN A 228 -19.21 -18.06 -9.28
N GLY A 229 -19.31 -16.72 -9.42
CA GLY A 229 -20.60 -16.01 -9.34
C GLY A 229 -21.12 -15.82 -7.91
N GLY A 230 -20.28 -16.07 -6.89
CA GLY A 230 -20.59 -15.81 -5.49
C GLY A 230 -20.25 -14.39 -5.06
N SER A 231 -20.52 -14.07 -3.78
CA SER A 231 -20.13 -12.80 -3.15
C SER A 231 -19.56 -13.05 -1.76
N VAL A 232 -18.75 -12.10 -1.26
CA VAL A 232 -18.16 -12.20 0.09
C VAL A 232 -18.99 -11.39 1.09
N ALA A 233 -19.08 -10.10 0.88
CA ALA A 233 -19.91 -9.20 1.68
C ALA A 233 -20.25 -7.94 0.90
N ASP A 234 -21.43 -7.41 1.16
CA ASP A 234 -21.95 -6.15 0.65
C ASP A 234 -22.16 -5.19 1.83
N ALA A 235 -21.24 -4.22 1.96
CA ALA A 235 -21.28 -3.25 3.05
C ALA A 235 -22.46 -2.27 2.91
N GLU A 236 -22.89 -1.95 1.67
CA GLU A 236 -23.99 -1.04 1.41
C GLU A 236 -25.32 -1.66 1.86
N ASN A 237 -25.58 -2.91 1.47
CA ASN A 237 -26.79 -3.64 1.86
C ASN A 237 -26.68 -4.26 3.26
N GLY A 238 -25.48 -4.47 3.78
CA GLY A 238 -25.23 -5.09 5.08
C GLY A 238 -25.45 -6.61 5.05
N THR A 239 -25.15 -7.26 3.94
CA THR A 239 -25.35 -8.69 3.70
C THR A 239 -24.03 -9.42 3.40
N SER A 240 -24.05 -10.75 3.55
CA SER A 240 -22.91 -11.59 3.16
C SER A 240 -23.40 -12.81 2.38
N GLY A 241 -22.80 -13.03 1.20
CA GLY A 241 -23.08 -14.18 0.34
C GLY A 241 -22.21 -15.40 0.61
N LEU A 242 -21.44 -15.43 1.72
CA LEU A 242 -20.58 -16.57 2.03
C LEU A 242 -21.33 -17.88 2.21
N GLY A 243 -22.57 -17.81 2.70
CA GLY A 243 -23.44 -18.97 2.91
C GLY A 243 -24.11 -19.49 1.63
N ASP A 244 -23.99 -18.78 0.52
CA ASP A 244 -24.62 -19.16 -0.74
C ASP A 244 -23.82 -20.26 -1.46
N ALA A 245 -24.51 -21.08 -2.24
CA ALA A 245 -23.90 -22.23 -2.91
C ALA A 245 -22.66 -21.87 -3.73
N PRO A 246 -22.62 -20.81 -4.57
CA PRO A 246 -21.43 -20.50 -5.36
C PRO A 246 -20.19 -20.19 -4.48
N ALA A 247 -20.35 -19.51 -3.34
CA ALA A 247 -19.25 -19.21 -2.45
C ALA A 247 -18.74 -20.49 -1.75
N VAL A 248 -19.64 -21.31 -1.23
CA VAL A 248 -19.30 -22.59 -0.59
C VAL A 248 -18.59 -23.54 -1.57
N GLU A 249 -19.06 -23.64 -2.81
CA GLU A 249 -18.45 -24.45 -3.87
C GLU A 249 -17.04 -23.98 -4.23
N ALA A 250 -16.82 -22.68 -4.32
CA ALA A 250 -15.50 -22.10 -4.57
C ALA A 250 -14.51 -22.44 -3.44
N VAL A 251 -14.93 -22.34 -2.17
CA VAL A 251 -14.12 -22.71 -1.01
C VAL A 251 -13.81 -24.22 -1.01
N ARG A 252 -14.82 -25.03 -1.33
CA ARG A 252 -14.65 -26.49 -1.47
C ARG A 252 -13.64 -26.84 -2.57
N PHE A 253 -13.74 -26.18 -3.72
CA PHE A 253 -12.80 -26.37 -4.82
C PHE A 253 -11.35 -26.10 -4.38
N VAL A 254 -11.10 -24.99 -3.68
CA VAL A 254 -9.77 -24.66 -3.16
C VAL A 254 -9.26 -25.73 -2.22
N ARG A 255 -10.10 -26.16 -1.25
CA ARG A 255 -9.75 -27.19 -0.29
C ARG A 255 -9.38 -28.53 -0.97
N GLU A 256 -10.16 -28.94 -1.97
CA GLU A 256 -10.08 -30.28 -2.56
C GLU A 256 -9.12 -30.37 -3.74
N ASN A 257 -8.87 -29.27 -4.46
CA ASN A 257 -8.08 -29.30 -5.69
C ASN A 257 -6.80 -28.45 -5.62
N ILE A 258 -6.72 -27.46 -4.72
CA ILE A 258 -5.54 -26.62 -4.59
C ILE A 258 -4.68 -27.08 -3.41
N ILE A 259 -5.26 -27.13 -2.20
CA ILE A 259 -4.50 -27.38 -0.97
C ILE A 259 -4.05 -28.85 -0.90
N GLY A 260 -2.74 -29.09 -0.86
CA GLY A 260 -2.16 -30.44 -0.76
C GLY A 260 -2.28 -31.29 -2.02
N LYS A 261 -2.85 -30.75 -3.13
CA LYS A 261 -2.97 -31.42 -4.42
C LYS A 261 -2.20 -30.66 -5.50
N ALA A 262 -2.74 -29.55 -6.05
CA ALA A 262 -1.99 -28.71 -7.00
C ALA A 262 -0.87 -27.93 -6.32
N ALA A 263 -1.10 -27.41 -5.11
CA ALA A 263 -0.11 -26.72 -4.29
C ALA A 263 0.46 -27.63 -3.19
N PRO A 264 1.70 -27.37 -2.69
CA PRO A 264 2.24 -28.12 -1.56
C PRO A 264 1.42 -27.88 -0.29
N ALA A 265 1.35 -28.85 0.62
CA ALA A 265 0.66 -28.68 1.91
C ALA A 265 1.20 -27.46 2.72
N GLY A 266 2.49 -27.14 2.57
CA GLY A 266 3.13 -25.96 3.18
C GLY A 266 2.55 -24.62 2.73
N VAL A 267 1.77 -24.56 1.64
CA VAL A 267 1.17 -23.33 1.11
C VAL A 267 0.28 -22.63 2.14
N LEU A 268 -0.26 -23.34 3.12
CA LEU A 268 -1.03 -22.78 4.24
C LEU A 268 -0.21 -21.86 5.17
N THR A 269 1.10 -21.80 4.99
CA THR A 269 1.99 -20.89 5.73
C THR A 269 2.55 -19.77 4.87
N TYR A 270 2.23 -19.73 3.56
CA TYR A 270 2.82 -18.81 2.60
C TYR A 270 2.08 -17.47 2.56
N GLN A 271 2.87 -16.41 2.62
CA GLN A 271 2.55 -15.05 2.18
C GLN A 271 3.16 -14.80 0.79
N GLU A 272 3.25 -13.55 0.37
CA GLU A 272 3.81 -13.19 -0.93
C GLU A 272 5.26 -13.66 -1.12
N PRO A 273 6.19 -13.48 -0.15
CA PRO A 273 7.59 -13.88 -0.34
C PRO A 273 7.75 -15.39 -0.53
N GLU A 274 7.16 -16.21 0.33
CA GLU A 274 7.32 -17.67 0.30
C GLU A 274 6.69 -18.27 -0.97
N SER A 275 5.52 -17.75 -1.36
CA SER A 275 4.84 -18.20 -2.57
C SER A 275 5.59 -17.82 -3.84
N LEU A 276 6.18 -16.62 -3.87
CA LEU A 276 7.00 -16.15 -4.98
C LEU A 276 8.33 -16.91 -5.06
N ASP A 277 8.98 -17.17 -3.91
CA ASP A 277 10.23 -17.93 -3.88
C ASP A 277 10.06 -19.31 -4.50
N LEU A 278 8.98 -20.03 -4.17
CA LEU A 278 8.67 -21.32 -4.79
C LEU A 278 8.59 -21.21 -6.33
N PHE A 279 7.97 -20.16 -6.84
CA PHE A 279 7.81 -19.93 -8.28
C PHE A 279 9.13 -19.55 -8.96
N VAL A 280 9.88 -18.58 -8.43
CA VAL A 280 11.13 -18.13 -9.04
C VAL A 280 12.26 -19.16 -8.95
N GLN A 281 12.20 -20.08 -7.98
CA GLN A 281 13.09 -21.25 -7.95
C GLN A 281 12.73 -22.30 -9.01
N GLY A 282 11.67 -22.11 -9.79
CA GLY A 282 11.22 -23.01 -10.85
C GLY A 282 10.45 -24.23 -10.32
N LYS A 283 9.99 -24.19 -9.09
CA LYS A 283 9.30 -25.27 -8.40
C LYS A 283 7.77 -25.18 -8.44
N ALA A 284 7.20 -24.16 -9.09
CA ALA A 284 5.77 -24.07 -9.34
C ALA A 284 5.50 -23.80 -10.83
N LEU A 285 4.46 -24.45 -11.37
CA LEU A 285 4.02 -24.26 -12.74
C LEU A 285 3.20 -22.99 -12.89
N PHE A 286 2.27 -22.78 -11.98
CA PHE A 286 1.38 -21.63 -11.91
C PHE A 286 1.56 -20.89 -10.59
N HIS A 287 1.33 -19.57 -10.63
CA HIS A 287 1.49 -18.73 -9.46
C HIS A 287 0.49 -17.58 -9.48
N ARG A 288 -0.18 -17.31 -8.36
CA ARG A 288 -0.95 -16.10 -8.14
C ARG A 288 -0.10 -15.11 -7.35
N ASN A 289 0.06 -13.90 -7.84
CA ASN A 289 0.68 -12.82 -7.07
C ASN A 289 0.23 -11.45 -7.60
N TRP A 290 0.80 -10.40 -7.04
CA TRP A 290 0.65 -9.01 -7.47
C TRP A 290 1.63 -8.67 -8.60
N PRO A 291 1.44 -7.57 -9.37
CA PRO A 291 2.26 -7.22 -10.54
C PRO A 291 3.76 -7.16 -10.30
N TYR A 292 4.21 -6.79 -9.10
CA TYR A 292 5.64 -6.70 -8.76
C TYR A 292 6.40 -8.03 -8.94
N ALA A 293 5.71 -9.17 -8.89
CA ALA A 293 6.33 -10.48 -9.01
C ALA A 293 6.95 -10.70 -10.41
N TRP A 294 6.47 -9.99 -11.43
CA TRP A 294 7.10 -9.99 -12.76
C TRP A 294 8.55 -9.54 -12.72
N GLN A 295 8.83 -8.42 -12.05
CA GLN A 295 10.18 -7.88 -11.90
C GLN A 295 11.14 -8.90 -11.30
N ILE A 296 10.71 -9.54 -10.19
CA ILE A 296 11.54 -10.52 -9.48
C ILE A 296 11.68 -11.81 -10.30
N SER A 297 10.63 -12.24 -11.00
CA SER A 297 10.66 -13.44 -11.85
C SER A 297 11.61 -13.29 -13.05
N ASN A 298 11.89 -12.07 -13.49
CA ASN A 298 12.82 -11.78 -14.59
C ASN A 298 14.17 -11.21 -14.14
N ASP A 299 14.45 -11.19 -12.84
CA ASP A 299 15.73 -10.78 -12.28
C ASP A 299 16.72 -11.98 -12.30
N PRO A 300 17.81 -11.91 -13.09
CA PRO A 300 18.76 -13.04 -13.23
C PRO A 300 19.50 -13.38 -11.92
N GLU A 301 19.56 -12.45 -10.97
CA GLU A 301 20.20 -12.69 -9.67
C GLU A 301 19.27 -13.42 -8.68
N LYS A 302 17.93 -13.40 -8.90
CA LYS A 302 16.93 -13.92 -7.98
C LYS A 302 16.12 -15.08 -8.53
N SER A 303 16.07 -15.24 -9.87
CA SER A 303 15.13 -16.15 -10.52
C SER A 303 15.83 -17.17 -11.43
N LYS A 304 15.38 -18.43 -11.34
CA LYS A 304 15.74 -19.52 -12.26
C LYS A 304 14.81 -19.60 -13.47
N VAL A 305 13.77 -18.77 -13.49
CA VAL A 305 12.73 -18.78 -14.54
C VAL A 305 12.75 -17.53 -15.43
N VAL A 306 13.88 -16.83 -15.49
CA VAL A 306 14.06 -15.65 -16.34
C VAL A 306 13.73 -15.97 -17.79
N GLY A 307 12.87 -15.16 -18.42
CA GLY A 307 12.42 -15.33 -19.81
C GLY A 307 11.45 -16.49 -20.05
N LYS A 308 11.08 -17.25 -19.00
CA LYS A 308 10.21 -18.44 -19.06
C LYS A 308 8.81 -18.17 -18.53
N VAL A 309 8.54 -16.96 -18.08
CA VAL A 309 7.30 -16.58 -17.39
C VAL A 309 6.36 -15.87 -18.35
N GLY A 310 5.09 -16.26 -18.31
CA GLY A 310 3.97 -15.50 -18.88
C GLY A 310 3.06 -14.97 -17.77
N ILE A 311 2.21 -13.99 -18.13
CA ILE A 311 1.23 -13.38 -17.26
C ILE A 311 -0.13 -13.35 -17.96
N ALA A 312 -1.22 -13.57 -17.21
CA ALA A 312 -2.59 -13.60 -17.72
C ALA A 312 -3.59 -13.11 -16.66
N LYS A 313 -4.86 -12.96 -17.07
CA LYS A 313 -5.99 -12.85 -16.13
C LYS A 313 -6.08 -14.10 -15.28
N LEU A 314 -6.61 -13.97 -14.06
CA LEU A 314 -6.89 -15.14 -13.22
C LEU A 314 -7.90 -16.07 -13.91
N PRO A 315 -7.77 -17.40 -13.74
CA PRO A 315 -8.78 -18.33 -14.20
C PRO A 315 -10.14 -18.06 -13.54
N HIS A 316 -11.19 -18.57 -14.15
CA HIS A 316 -12.57 -18.50 -13.64
C HIS A 316 -13.22 -19.89 -13.60
N PHE A 317 -14.38 -20.01 -12.97
CA PHE A 317 -15.18 -21.22 -13.06
C PHE A 317 -15.94 -21.25 -14.41
N LYS A 318 -16.29 -22.45 -14.88
CA LYS A 318 -16.92 -22.62 -16.17
C LYS A 318 -18.22 -21.83 -16.29
N GLY A 319 -18.33 -21.01 -17.33
CA GLY A 319 -19.51 -20.18 -17.59
C GLY A 319 -19.56 -18.87 -16.79
N GLN A 320 -18.49 -18.55 -16.06
CA GLN A 320 -18.34 -17.32 -15.29
C GLN A 320 -17.22 -16.44 -15.88
N GLU A 321 -17.01 -15.27 -15.28
CA GLU A 321 -15.98 -14.30 -15.67
C GLU A 321 -14.77 -14.35 -14.72
N SER A 322 -13.62 -13.85 -15.21
CA SER A 322 -12.43 -13.66 -14.40
C SER A 322 -12.58 -12.45 -13.48
N TYR A 323 -12.24 -12.61 -12.22
CA TYR A 323 -12.19 -11.55 -11.23
C TYR A 323 -10.83 -11.49 -10.55
N SER A 324 -10.36 -10.28 -10.32
CA SER A 324 -9.16 -9.99 -9.54
C SER A 324 -9.51 -9.06 -8.39
N THR A 325 -8.91 -9.28 -7.24
CA THR A 325 -9.08 -8.38 -6.10
C THR A 325 -8.30 -7.08 -6.32
N LEU A 326 -8.98 -5.94 -6.18
CA LEU A 326 -8.33 -4.63 -6.17
C LEU A 326 -7.39 -4.53 -4.97
N GLY A 327 -6.16 -4.24 -5.26
CA GLY A 327 -5.10 -3.92 -4.31
C GLY A 327 -4.51 -2.55 -4.61
N GLY A 328 -3.42 -2.24 -3.91
CA GLY A 328 -2.68 -1.00 -4.10
C GLY A 328 -2.50 -0.24 -2.79
N TRP A 329 -1.63 0.77 -2.86
CA TRP A 329 -1.24 1.53 -1.68
C TRP A 329 -1.41 3.02 -1.91
N GLN A 330 -1.87 3.70 -0.88
CA GLN A 330 -2.20 5.10 -0.84
C GLN A 330 -1.27 5.83 0.12
N VAL A 331 -1.11 7.13 -0.08
CA VAL A 331 -0.36 7.98 0.85
C VAL A 331 -1.34 8.86 1.59
N GLY A 332 -1.41 8.71 2.90
CA GLY A 332 -2.21 9.54 3.80
C GLY A 332 -1.35 10.48 4.62
N ILE A 333 -1.97 11.54 5.13
CA ILE A 333 -1.39 12.49 6.10
C ILE A 333 -2.09 12.29 7.43
N SER A 334 -1.33 12.22 8.51
CA SER A 334 -1.87 12.16 9.86
C SER A 334 -2.62 13.46 10.21
N ASN A 335 -3.86 13.31 10.69
CA ASN A 335 -4.61 14.47 11.17
C ASN A 335 -3.91 15.16 12.37
N TYR A 336 -3.03 14.43 13.06
CA TYR A 336 -2.25 14.90 14.21
C TYR A 336 -0.90 15.52 13.83
N SER A 337 -0.50 15.46 12.55
CA SER A 337 0.74 16.09 12.06
C SER A 337 0.75 17.59 12.34
N LYS A 338 1.86 18.06 12.88
CA LYS A 338 2.14 19.50 13.08
C LYS A 338 2.76 20.17 11.86
N ASN A 339 3.17 19.36 10.86
CA ASN A 339 3.91 19.79 9.66
C ASN A 339 3.11 19.54 8.37
N LYS A 340 1.78 19.82 8.38
CA LYS A 340 0.86 19.44 7.30
C LYS A 340 1.26 19.95 5.91
N GLU A 341 1.80 21.17 5.81
CA GLU A 341 2.26 21.75 4.55
C GLU A 341 3.48 21.00 3.98
N ALA A 342 4.48 20.73 4.83
CA ALA A 342 5.66 19.95 4.42
C ALA A 342 5.30 18.48 4.12
N ALA A 343 4.37 17.90 4.88
CA ALA A 343 3.82 16.59 4.63
C ALA A 343 3.12 16.53 3.26
N TRP A 344 2.30 17.53 2.93
CA TRP A 344 1.65 17.60 1.63
C TRP A 344 2.66 17.79 0.48
N THR A 345 3.69 18.60 0.64
CA THR A 345 4.77 18.74 -0.34
C THR A 345 5.42 17.39 -0.65
N PHE A 346 5.65 16.57 0.38
CA PHE A 346 6.18 15.22 0.21
C PHE A 346 5.19 14.27 -0.46
N VAL A 347 3.90 14.30 -0.08
CA VAL A 347 2.84 13.49 -0.70
C VAL A 347 2.70 13.80 -2.18
N GLN A 348 2.66 15.08 -2.57
CA GLN A 348 2.61 15.50 -3.98
C GLN A 348 3.80 14.96 -4.79
N PHE A 349 5.01 15.07 -4.24
CA PHE A 349 6.19 14.51 -4.88
C PHE A 349 6.10 13.00 -5.00
N LEU A 350 5.79 12.30 -3.89
CA LEU A 350 5.76 10.84 -3.82
C LEU A 350 4.74 10.23 -4.78
N THR A 351 3.61 10.90 -5.03
CA THR A 351 2.53 10.45 -5.92
C THR A 351 2.59 11.07 -7.33
N SER A 352 3.68 11.78 -7.63
CA SER A 352 3.91 12.38 -8.96
C SER A 352 4.10 11.31 -10.05
N GLY A 353 3.85 11.69 -11.31
CA GLY A 353 4.10 10.80 -12.45
C GLY A 353 5.56 10.33 -12.53
N ARG A 354 6.52 11.22 -12.18
CA ARG A 354 7.95 10.87 -12.11
C ARG A 354 8.23 9.75 -11.12
N VAL A 355 7.70 9.85 -9.91
CA VAL A 355 7.94 8.84 -8.87
C VAL A 355 7.20 7.54 -9.20
N GLN A 356 5.96 7.60 -9.68
CA GLN A 356 5.25 6.39 -10.12
C GLN A 356 5.95 5.69 -11.29
N LYS A 357 6.59 6.44 -12.19
CA LYS A 357 7.45 5.85 -13.23
C LYS A 357 8.68 5.16 -12.65
N ILE A 358 9.35 5.77 -11.66
CA ILE A 358 10.47 5.13 -10.94
C ILE A 358 10.02 3.83 -10.27
N LEU A 359 8.86 3.85 -9.58
CA LEU A 359 8.27 2.68 -8.94
C LEU A 359 7.91 1.59 -9.95
N ALA A 360 7.38 1.95 -11.12
CA ALA A 360 7.11 1.00 -12.19
C ALA A 360 8.40 0.35 -12.68
N LEU A 361 9.38 1.13 -13.10
CA LEU A 361 10.60 0.63 -13.72
C LEU A 361 11.52 -0.13 -12.75
N LYS A 362 11.63 0.30 -11.48
CA LYS A 362 12.56 -0.27 -10.51
C LYS A 362 11.93 -1.23 -9.51
N ALA A 363 10.62 -1.14 -9.30
CA ALA A 363 9.91 -1.96 -8.31
C ALA A 363 8.72 -2.75 -8.89
N GLY A 364 8.50 -2.69 -10.21
CA GLY A 364 7.42 -3.42 -10.88
C GLY A 364 6.01 -3.03 -10.40
N ARG A 365 5.85 -1.79 -9.87
CA ARG A 365 4.55 -1.31 -9.37
C ARG A 365 3.73 -0.73 -10.51
N ALA A 366 2.52 -1.22 -10.67
CA ALA A 366 1.62 -0.68 -11.68
C ALA A 366 1.18 0.75 -11.31
N PRO A 367 1.36 1.74 -12.19
CA PRO A 367 1.03 3.12 -11.89
C PRO A 367 -0.46 3.31 -11.59
N ALA A 368 -0.79 4.13 -10.59
CA ALA A 368 -2.16 4.58 -10.37
C ALA A 368 -2.55 5.74 -11.33
N ARG A 369 -1.57 6.41 -11.95
CA ARG A 369 -1.79 7.48 -12.95
C ARG A 369 -2.02 6.91 -14.34
N LYS A 370 -3.18 7.23 -14.95
CA LYS A 370 -3.63 6.72 -16.26
C LYS A 370 -2.61 6.96 -17.38
N GLY A 371 -2.05 8.17 -17.49
CA GLY A 371 -1.13 8.55 -18.57
C GLY A 371 0.18 7.75 -18.61
N LEU A 372 0.54 7.04 -17.55
CA LEU A 372 1.75 6.22 -17.52
C LEU A 372 1.59 4.87 -18.24
N TYR A 373 0.38 4.48 -18.59
CA TYR A 373 0.13 3.27 -19.40
C TYR A 373 0.41 3.48 -20.90
N GLU A 374 0.68 4.72 -21.31
CA GLU A 374 1.14 5.08 -22.66
C GLU A 374 2.65 5.42 -22.68
N ASP A 375 3.34 5.37 -21.53
CA ASP A 375 4.76 5.69 -21.43
C ASP A 375 5.61 4.62 -22.12
N ALA A 376 6.38 5.03 -23.15
CA ALA A 376 7.14 4.13 -24.00
C ALA A 376 8.21 3.32 -23.22
N GLU A 377 8.84 3.90 -22.21
CA GLU A 377 9.88 3.23 -21.42
C GLU A 377 9.26 2.17 -20.48
N ILE A 378 8.11 2.50 -19.88
CA ILE A 378 7.34 1.53 -19.07
C ILE A 378 6.89 0.37 -19.96
N LEU A 379 6.29 0.64 -21.13
CA LEU A 379 5.80 -0.39 -22.03
C LEU A 379 6.93 -1.24 -22.64
N ALA A 380 8.11 -0.67 -22.82
CA ALA A 380 9.28 -1.45 -23.25
C ALA A 380 9.73 -2.45 -22.18
N SER A 381 9.67 -2.07 -20.90
CA SER A 381 10.07 -2.92 -19.76
C SER A 381 8.95 -3.87 -19.32
N TYR A 382 7.69 -3.45 -19.47
CA TYR A 382 6.47 -4.15 -19.02
C TYR A 382 5.41 -4.14 -20.11
N PRO A 383 5.62 -4.83 -21.25
CA PRO A 383 4.67 -4.81 -22.37
C PRO A 383 3.28 -5.32 -21.99
N HIS A 384 3.20 -6.20 -21.00
CA HIS A 384 1.95 -6.72 -20.46
C HIS A 384 1.12 -5.68 -19.67
N PHE A 385 1.66 -4.52 -19.29
CA PHE A 385 0.86 -3.46 -18.66
C PHE A 385 -0.25 -2.94 -19.57
N ARG A 386 -0.07 -3.01 -20.88
CA ARG A 386 -1.14 -2.68 -21.84
C ARG A 386 -2.34 -3.62 -21.69
N ASP A 387 -2.09 -4.93 -21.60
CA ASP A 387 -3.12 -5.95 -21.46
C ASP A 387 -3.70 -5.96 -20.03
N MET A 388 -2.86 -5.69 -19.03
CA MET A 388 -3.26 -5.60 -17.63
C MET A 388 -4.10 -4.35 -17.30
N HIS A 389 -4.07 -3.32 -18.13
CA HIS A 389 -4.87 -2.12 -17.92
C HIS A 389 -6.38 -2.44 -17.75
N GLU A 390 -6.93 -3.34 -18.55
CA GLU A 390 -8.32 -3.80 -18.40
C GLU A 390 -8.54 -4.54 -17.08
N VAL A 391 -7.56 -5.36 -16.63
CA VAL A 391 -7.64 -6.05 -15.33
C VAL A 391 -7.69 -5.05 -14.19
N PHE A 392 -6.89 -3.98 -14.24
CA PHE A 392 -6.91 -2.92 -13.21
C PHE A 392 -8.21 -2.12 -13.21
N LEU A 393 -8.81 -1.88 -14.39
CA LEU A 393 -10.10 -1.18 -14.47
C LEU A 393 -11.27 -2.01 -13.94
N THR A 394 -11.19 -3.34 -14.02
CA THR A 394 -12.22 -4.28 -13.59
C THR A 394 -11.91 -4.98 -12.27
N ALA A 395 -10.81 -4.62 -11.62
CA ALA A 395 -10.45 -5.17 -10.32
C ALA A 395 -11.55 -4.87 -9.28
N TYR A 396 -11.99 -5.91 -8.57
CA TYR A 396 -13.11 -5.84 -7.63
C TYR A 396 -12.63 -5.43 -6.24
N PRO A 397 -13.21 -4.39 -5.64
CA PRO A 397 -12.82 -3.94 -4.31
C PRO A 397 -13.31 -4.94 -3.24
N ARG A 398 -12.61 -4.97 -2.13
CA ARG A 398 -13.11 -5.56 -0.89
C ARG A 398 -14.16 -4.61 -0.26
N PRO A 399 -15.00 -5.06 0.69
CA PRO A 399 -16.07 -4.23 1.27
C PRO A 399 -15.58 -2.89 1.84
N GLY A 400 -16.10 -1.78 1.32
CA GLY A 400 -15.72 -0.41 1.73
C GLY A 400 -16.46 0.05 2.97
N THR A 401 -16.04 -0.38 4.16
CA THR A 401 -16.64 -0.03 5.45
C THR A 401 -15.59 0.33 6.49
N PRO A 402 -15.86 1.27 7.42
CA PRO A 402 -14.99 1.51 8.56
C PRO A 402 -14.77 0.29 9.46
N LEU A 403 -15.67 -0.70 9.39
CA LEU A 403 -15.62 -1.93 10.16
C LEU A 403 -14.89 -3.06 9.42
N TYR A 404 -14.27 -2.77 8.28
CA TYR A 404 -13.57 -3.79 7.48
C TYR A 404 -12.57 -4.63 8.27
N PRO A 405 -11.76 -4.10 9.20
CA PRO A 405 -10.86 -4.95 9.99
C PRO A 405 -11.56 -6.06 10.77
N ALA A 406 -12.76 -5.79 11.29
CA ALA A 406 -13.57 -6.81 11.96
C ALA A 406 -14.13 -7.83 10.96
N VAL A 407 -14.63 -7.37 9.80
CA VAL A 407 -15.09 -8.23 8.70
C VAL A 407 -13.93 -9.11 8.20
N SER A 408 -12.77 -8.53 7.92
CA SER A 408 -11.58 -9.25 7.49
C SER A 408 -11.14 -10.33 8.49
N ASN A 409 -11.20 -10.02 9.78
CA ASN A 409 -10.85 -11.00 10.82
C ASN A 409 -11.79 -12.24 10.78
N VAL A 410 -13.09 -12.05 10.56
CA VAL A 410 -14.04 -13.17 10.36
C VAL A 410 -13.65 -13.96 9.11
N LEU A 411 -13.40 -13.27 7.99
CA LEU A 411 -13.02 -13.91 6.72
C LEU A 411 -11.72 -14.71 6.85
N GLN A 412 -10.70 -14.15 7.46
CA GLN A 412 -9.41 -14.82 7.67
C GLN A 412 -9.57 -16.10 8.49
N ARG A 413 -10.31 -16.06 9.58
CA ARG A 413 -10.58 -17.24 10.42
C ARG A 413 -11.38 -18.30 9.66
N TYR A 414 -12.46 -17.87 9.01
CA TYR A 414 -13.32 -18.77 8.23
C TYR A 414 -12.54 -19.46 7.11
N PHE A 415 -11.90 -18.71 6.24
CA PHE A 415 -11.17 -19.26 5.10
C PHE A 415 -10.02 -20.16 5.54
N SER A 416 -9.20 -19.72 6.49
CA SER A 416 -8.10 -20.54 7.01
C SER A 416 -8.60 -21.88 7.53
N ARG A 417 -9.67 -21.90 8.33
CA ARG A 417 -10.26 -23.13 8.86
C ARG A 417 -10.91 -23.97 7.75
N ALA A 418 -11.63 -23.33 6.85
CA ALA A 418 -12.35 -24.00 5.76
C ALA A 418 -11.45 -24.77 4.80
N ILE A 419 -10.27 -24.20 4.48
CA ILE A 419 -9.32 -24.85 3.54
C ILE A 419 -8.33 -25.80 4.21
N SER A 420 -8.10 -25.68 5.53
CA SER A 420 -7.14 -26.53 6.26
C SER A 420 -7.76 -27.73 6.95
N SER A 421 -9.08 -27.75 7.16
CA SER A 421 -9.75 -28.79 7.93
C SER A 421 -10.75 -29.57 7.06
N PRO A 422 -10.39 -30.78 6.60
CA PRO A 422 -11.22 -31.55 5.66
C PRO A 422 -12.58 -31.99 6.25
N ASP A 423 -12.66 -32.17 7.57
CA ASP A 423 -13.81 -32.81 8.23
C ASP A 423 -14.89 -31.80 8.67
N ILE A 424 -14.72 -30.50 8.44
CA ILE A 424 -15.73 -29.51 8.82
C ILE A 424 -16.89 -29.44 7.83
N ASN A 425 -18.08 -29.15 8.33
CA ASN A 425 -19.23 -28.84 7.50
C ASN A 425 -19.12 -27.40 6.96
N LEU A 426 -18.75 -27.30 5.67
CA LEU A 426 -18.51 -26.00 5.02
C LEU A 426 -19.74 -25.11 4.99
N GLU A 427 -20.92 -25.67 4.72
CA GLU A 427 -22.18 -24.91 4.65
C GLU A 427 -22.50 -24.28 6.00
N LYS A 428 -22.33 -25.04 7.09
CA LYS A 428 -22.58 -24.54 8.46
C LYS A 428 -21.56 -23.44 8.84
N GLU A 429 -20.29 -23.66 8.57
CA GLU A 429 -19.23 -22.69 8.88
C GLU A 429 -19.39 -21.40 8.04
N ALA A 430 -19.70 -21.52 6.77
CA ALA A 430 -19.96 -20.41 5.85
C ALA A 430 -21.15 -19.56 6.32
N LYS A 431 -22.25 -20.23 6.68
CA LYS A 431 -23.44 -19.54 7.22
C LYS A 431 -23.13 -18.82 8.52
N GLY A 432 -22.38 -19.45 9.43
CA GLY A 432 -21.97 -18.81 10.70
C GLY A 432 -21.10 -17.57 10.48
N ALA A 433 -20.15 -17.63 9.52
CA ALA A 433 -19.32 -16.51 9.14
C ALA A 433 -20.14 -15.37 8.49
N ALA A 434 -21.09 -15.72 7.61
CA ALA A 434 -22.01 -14.75 7.00
C ALA A 434 -22.82 -13.99 8.07
N GLU A 435 -23.45 -14.71 9.01
CA GLU A 435 -24.22 -14.12 10.10
C GLU A 435 -23.36 -13.22 11.01
N GLU A 436 -22.09 -13.57 11.26
CA GLU A 436 -21.16 -12.75 12.04
C GLU A 436 -20.83 -11.45 11.30
N ILE A 437 -20.57 -11.52 9.98
CA ILE A 437 -20.30 -10.35 9.13
C ILE A 437 -21.52 -9.42 9.08
N GLU A 438 -22.71 -9.96 8.87
CA GLU A 438 -23.94 -9.17 8.83
C GLU A 438 -24.20 -8.42 10.14
N LYS A 439 -23.94 -9.06 11.30
CA LYS A 439 -24.00 -8.39 12.60
C LYS A 439 -23.00 -7.23 12.71
N ILE A 440 -21.77 -7.42 12.23
CA ILE A 440 -20.75 -6.36 12.20
C ILE A 440 -21.24 -5.19 11.33
N LEU A 441 -21.70 -5.46 10.11
CA LEU A 441 -22.17 -4.43 9.19
C LEU A 441 -23.43 -3.69 9.70
N ALA A 442 -24.30 -4.39 10.44
CA ALA A 442 -25.47 -3.76 11.08
C ALA A 442 -25.09 -2.73 12.16
N MET A 443 -23.92 -2.88 12.83
CA MET A 443 -23.43 -1.89 13.80
C MET A 443 -23.14 -0.53 13.17
N GLU A 444 -22.69 -0.50 11.93
CA GLU A 444 -22.45 0.75 11.20
C GLU A 444 -23.76 1.51 10.93
N LYS A 445 -24.84 0.78 10.63
CA LYS A 445 -26.17 1.37 10.34
C LYS A 445 -26.91 1.82 11.60
N GLY A 446 -26.67 1.17 12.74
CA GLY A 446 -27.30 1.50 14.03
C GLY A 446 -26.63 2.62 14.82
N GLY A 447 -25.43 3.06 14.42
CA GLY A 447 -24.67 4.15 15.05
C GLY A 447 -24.94 5.53 14.48
N LYS A 448 -26.04 5.72 13.76
CA LYS A 448 -26.50 7.02 13.21
C LYS A 448 -27.48 7.70 14.14
#